data_013401e85a9390f5ae7a2deecbe38cc0
#
_entry.id   013401e85a9390f5ae7a2deecbe38cc0
#
_cell.length_a   1.000
_cell.length_b   1.000
_cell.length_c   1.000
_cell.angle_alpha   90.00
_cell.angle_beta   90.00
_cell.angle_gamma   90.00
#
_symmetry.space_group_name_H-M   'P 1'
#
loop_
_entity.id
_entity.type
_entity.pdbx_description
1 polymer ?
#
loop_
_entity_poly.entity_id
_entity_poly.type
_entity_poly.pdbx_seq_one_letter_code
_entity_poly.pdbx_strand_id
1 'polypeptide(L)'
;MNYMEINYIIEDMLDDCGDDCVSPPPMALFAYEVDGLSITFIDLSVSETSTIVDWNWGFGDGSTSNEQFPPAHIYSTAGTFYVTLDVIDQYGADGLQYWEYITLEGESSCDVVSGDVTGDGTLNILDIVQVANYILGTSTPAYPCAADMNADGNGNILDIVQLANAILDN
;
A
#
# COMPACT_ATOMS: atom_id res chain seq x y z
N MET A 1 -4.36 7.47 -19.19
CA MET A 1 -3.50 8.07 -20.24
C MET A 1 -2.21 7.27 -20.25
N ASN A 2 -1.78 6.68 -21.36
CA ASN A 2 -0.59 5.84 -21.34
C ASN A 2 0.67 6.67 -21.65
N TYR A 3 1.85 6.12 -21.32
CA TYR A 3 3.15 6.77 -21.49
C TYR A 3 3.44 7.25 -22.92
N MET A 4 2.85 6.64 -23.95
CA MET A 4 3.00 7.04 -25.36
C MET A 4 2.20 8.30 -25.73
N GLU A 5 1.04 8.52 -25.10
CA GLU A 5 0.23 9.71 -25.37
C GLU A 5 0.84 10.97 -24.76
N ILE A 6 1.57 10.82 -23.63
CA ILE A 6 2.26 11.93 -22.97
C ILE A 6 3.47 12.39 -23.81
N ASN A 7 4.26 11.46 -24.36
CA ASN A 7 5.39 11.81 -25.23
C ASN A 7 4.96 12.54 -26.51
N TYR A 8 3.83 12.19 -27.10
CA TYR A 8 3.32 12.86 -28.30
C TYR A 8 2.92 14.32 -28.01
N ILE A 9 2.38 14.59 -26.83
CA ILE A 9 2.02 15.97 -26.42
C ILE A 9 3.27 16.83 -26.16
N ILE A 10 4.34 16.23 -25.64
CA ILE A 10 5.60 16.93 -25.34
C ILE A 10 6.35 17.26 -26.64
N GLU A 11 6.40 16.35 -27.61
CA GLU A 11 7.05 16.61 -28.90
C GLU A 11 6.36 17.70 -29.70
N ASP A 12 5.02 17.80 -29.67
CA ASP A 12 4.25 18.83 -30.39
C ASP A 12 4.39 20.21 -29.72
N MET A 13 4.73 20.30 -28.45
CA MET A 13 5.01 21.54 -27.72
C MET A 13 6.42 22.11 -27.96
N LEU A 14 7.37 21.27 -28.37
CA LEU A 14 8.76 21.69 -28.57
C LEU A 14 9.06 22.26 -29.95
N ASP A 15 8.20 22.01 -30.92
CA ASP A 15 8.44 22.41 -32.33
C ASP A 15 8.09 23.87 -32.68
N ASP A 16 7.45 24.64 -31.79
CA ASP A 16 7.02 26.01 -32.03
C ASP A 16 7.60 27.06 -31.05
N CYS A 17 8.75 26.75 -30.45
CA CYS A 17 9.42 27.62 -29.51
C CYS A 17 10.33 28.65 -30.22
N GLY A 18 9.82 29.89 -30.38
CA GLY A 18 10.67 31.09 -30.49
C GLY A 18 11.41 31.37 -29.16
N ASP A 19 12.06 32.51 -29.02
CA ASP A 19 12.89 32.92 -27.86
C ASP A 19 12.23 32.88 -26.47
N ASP A 20 10.97 32.38 -26.35
CA ASP A 20 10.18 32.24 -25.12
C ASP A 20 9.90 30.76 -24.74
N CYS A 21 10.82 29.84 -25.00
CA CYS A 21 10.67 28.44 -24.58
C CYS A 21 10.58 28.32 -23.06
N VAL A 22 9.34 28.17 -22.58
CA VAL A 22 9.11 27.77 -21.19
C VAL A 22 9.47 26.30 -21.07
N SER A 23 10.45 25.96 -20.24
CA SER A 23 10.78 24.57 -19.90
C SER A 23 9.51 23.80 -19.51
N PRO A 24 9.32 22.57 -20.00
CA PRO A 24 8.17 21.78 -19.57
C PRO A 24 8.21 21.61 -18.04
N PRO A 25 7.04 21.74 -17.39
CA PRO A 25 6.97 21.57 -15.94
C PRO A 25 7.35 20.14 -15.56
N PRO A 26 7.82 19.91 -14.32
CA PRO A 26 8.09 18.56 -13.82
C PRO A 26 6.82 17.72 -13.86
N MET A 27 6.95 16.42 -13.96
CA MET A 27 5.84 15.47 -13.94
C MET A 27 5.92 14.62 -12.68
N ALA A 28 4.89 14.73 -11.84
CA ALA A 28 4.75 13.88 -10.68
C ALA A 28 4.39 12.44 -11.11
N LEU A 29 4.97 11.47 -10.45
CA LEU A 29 4.64 10.05 -10.60
C LEU A 29 5.11 9.31 -9.36
N PHE A 30 4.35 8.32 -8.90
CA PHE A 30 4.76 7.43 -7.84
C PHE A 30 4.36 5.98 -8.09
N ALA A 31 5.07 5.07 -7.43
CA ALA A 31 4.67 3.69 -7.19
C ALA A 31 4.44 3.48 -5.70
N TYR A 32 3.82 2.36 -5.34
CA TYR A 32 3.59 2.02 -3.94
C TYR A 32 3.58 0.51 -3.73
N GLU A 33 3.86 0.12 -2.48
CA GLU A 33 3.71 -1.25 -1.98
C GLU A 33 2.78 -1.24 -0.78
N VAL A 34 1.83 -2.19 -0.74
CA VAL A 34 0.83 -2.32 0.33
C VAL A 34 1.19 -3.51 1.21
N ASP A 35 1.19 -3.29 2.53
CA ASP A 35 1.31 -4.32 3.55
C ASP A 35 0.23 -4.08 4.62
N GLY A 36 -0.90 -4.78 4.51
CA GLY A 36 -2.08 -4.56 5.35
C GLY A 36 -2.61 -3.13 5.23
N LEU A 37 -2.58 -2.38 6.32
CA LEU A 37 -2.97 -0.96 6.37
C LEU A 37 -1.79 0.00 6.21
N SER A 38 -0.60 -0.51 5.92
CA SER A 38 0.61 0.29 5.69
C SER A 38 0.92 0.39 4.20
N ILE A 39 1.28 1.59 3.73
CA ILE A 39 1.74 1.81 2.35
C ILE A 39 3.11 2.46 2.37
N THR A 40 4.03 1.90 1.60
CA THR A 40 5.32 2.50 1.28
C THR A 40 5.25 3.13 -0.10
N PHE A 41 5.51 4.43 -0.19
CA PHE A 41 5.50 5.18 -1.44
C PHE A 41 6.91 5.36 -1.99
N ILE A 42 7.03 5.31 -3.33
CA ILE A 42 8.27 5.45 -4.07
C ILE A 42 8.08 6.56 -5.09
N ASP A 43 8.82 7.66 -4.93
CA ASP A 43 8.81 8.76 -5.91
C ASP A 43 9.47 8.32 -7.22
N LEU A 44 8.75 8.53 -8.32
CA LEU A 44 9.19 8.29 -9.69
C LEU A 44 9.06 9.55 -10.55
N SER A 45 8.88 10.71 -9.91
CA SER A 45 8.72 11.99 -10.59
C SER A 45 9.95 12.34 -11.43
N VAL A 46 9.71 12.96 -12.57
CA VAL A 46 10.77 13.34 -13.52
C VAL A 46 10.66 14.80 -13.94
N SER A 47 11.79 15.40 -14.24
CA SER A 47 11.91 16.69 -14.94
C SER A 47 13.01 16.57 -15.97
N GLU A 48 12.74 17.00 -17.21
CA GLU A 48 13.71 16.90 -18.30
C GLU A 48 14.71 18.06 -18.31
N THR A 49 14.32 19.21 -17.80
CA THR A 49 15.04 20.47 -17.97
C THR A 49 15.44 21.16 -16.66
N SER A 50 14.93 20.65 -15.53
CA SER A 50 15.13 21.26 -14.21
C SER A 50 15.34 20.21 -13.15
N THR A 51 15.59 20.64 -11.91
CA THR A 51 15.65 19.74 -10.75
C THR A 51 14.40 19.91 -9.92
N ILE A 52 13.73 18.82 -9.55
CA ILE A 52 12.62 18.84 -8.59
C ILE A 52 13.24 19.14 -7.22
N VAL A 53 12.63 20.07 -6.49
CA VAL A 53 13.14 20.53 -5.17
C VAL A 53 12.09 20.46 -4.07
N ASP A 54 10.81 20.23 -4.42
CA ASP A 54 9.74 20.12 -3.43
C ASP A 54 8.74 19.03 -3.85
N TRP A 55 8.23 18.32 -2.85
CA TRP A 55 7.23 17.25 -2.98
C TRP A 55 6.09 17.54 -2.01
N ASN A 56 4.87 17.34 -2.44
CA ASN A 56 3.70 17.52 -1.59
C ASN A 56 2.76 16.31 -1.76
N TRP A 57 2.80 15.43 -0.78
CA TRP A 57 1.98 14.23 -0.71
C TRP A 57 0.69 14.50 0.05
N GLY A 58 -0.44 14.06 -0.51
CA GLY A 58 -1.71 13.93 0.19
C GLY A 58 -2.11 12.45 0.25
N PHE A 59 -2.25 11.89 1.45
CA PHE A 59 -2.53 10.45 1.60
C PHE A 59 -4.03 10.11 1.59
N GLY A 60 -4.91 11.12 1.49
CA GLY A 60 -6.35 10.91 1.35
C GLY A 60 -7.09 10.65 2.67
N ASP A 61 -6.39 10.55 3.80
CA ASP A 61 -6.93 10.46 5.16
C ASP A 61 -6.83 11.78 5.94
N GLY A 62 -6.38 12.83 5.27
CA GLY A 62 -6.12 14.15 5.84
C GLY A 62 -4.68 14.39 6.27
N SER A 63 -3.82 13.38 6.23
CA SER A 63 -2.39 13.52 6.48
C SER A 63 -1.62 13.85 5.19
N THR A 64 -0.45 14.44 5.34
CA THR A 64 0.41 14.90 4.25
C THR A 64 1.88 14.67 4.56
N SER A 65 2.76 14.69 3.55
CA SER A 65 4.21 14.71 3.70
C SER A 65 4.82 15.61 2.63
N ASN A 66 5.99 16.18 2.93
CA ASN A 66 6.81 16.94 1.98
C ASN A 66 8.20 16.30 1.74
N GLU A 67 8.38 15.08 2.15
CA GLU A 67 9.59 14.33 1.90
C GLU A 67 9.53 13.65 0.52
N GLN A 68 10.64 13.63 -0.22
CA GLN A 68 10.70 12.89 -1.49
C GLN A 68 10.36 11.41 -1.29
N PHE A 69 10.88 10.81 -0.23
CA PHE A 69 10.62 9.44 0.16
C PHE A 69 9.99 9.42 1.55
N PRO A 70 8.66 9.59 1.66
CA PRO A 70 8.02 9.58 2.95
C PRO A 70 8.19 8.20 3.63
N PRO A 71 8.26 8.16 4.97
CA PRO A 71 8.19 6.88 5.68
C PRO A 71 6.89 6.16 5.35
N ALA A 72 6.86 4.85 5.58
CA ALA A 72 5.64 4.07 5.38
C ALA A 72 4.45 4.73 6.13
N HIS A 73 3.36 4.98 5.39
CA HIS A 73 2.16 5.60 5.93
C HIS A 73 1.18 4.53 6.40
N ILE A 74 0.73 4.65 7.65
CA ILE A 74 -0.19 3.69 8.28
C ILE A 74 -1.58 4.31 8.36
N TYR A 75 -2.54 3.70 7.67
CA TYR A 75 -3.95 4.09 7.72
C TYR A 75 -4.64 3.47 8.93
N SER A 76 -5.54 4.21 9.55
CA SER A 76 -6.25 3.75 10.74
C SER A 76 -7.39 2.77 10.44
N THR A 77 -7.85 2.70 9.21
CA THR A 77 -8.97 1.85 8.76
C THR A 77 -8.75 1.41 7.31
N ALA A 78 -9.34 0.29 6.96
CA ALA A 78 -9.51 -0.10 5.57
C ALA A 78 -10.40 0.89 4.82
N GLY A 79 -10.21 0.98 3.52
CA GLY A 79 -10.99 1.88 2.68
C GLY A 79 -10.26 2.23 1.38
N THR A 80 -10.88 3.08 0.58
CA THR A 80 -10.26 3.61 -0.63
C THR A 80 -9.82 5.04 -0.38
N PHE A 81 -8.53 5.30 -0.58
CA PHE A 81 -7.90 6.58 -0.34
C PHE A 81 -7.49 7.24 -1.66
N TYR A 82 -7.75 8.53 -1.77
CA TYR A 82 -7.33 9.36 -2.90
C TYR A 82 -5.96 9.94 -2.59
N VAL A 83 -4.92 9.30 -3.10
CA VAL A 83 -3.53 9.70 -2.88
C VAL A 83 -3.08 10.62 -3.99
N THR A 84 -2.39 11.71 -3.64
CA THR A 84 -1.90 12.72 -4.57
C THR A 84 -0.42 12.99 -4.35
N LEU A 85 0.27 13.34 -5.42
CA LEU A 85 1.62 13.89 -5.38
C LEU A 85 1.69 15.10 -6.31
N ASP A 86 2.12 16.24 -5.75
CA ASP A 86 2.53 17.43 -6.47
C ASP A 86 4.04 17.61 -6.32
N VAL A 87 4.70 18.09 -7.37
CA VAL A 87 6.13 18.38 -7.35
C VAL A 87 6.41 19.77 -7.91
N ILE A 88 7.42 20.44 -7.37
CA ILE A 88 7.85 21.78 -7.77
C ILE A 88 9.33 21.74 -8.16
N ASP A 89 9.70 22.39 -9.23
CA ASP A 89 11.07 22.50 -9.65
C ASP A 89 11.81 23.71 -9.04
N GLN A 90 13.12 23.77 -9.27
CA GLN A 90 14.00 24.85 -8.76
C GLN A 90 13.62 26.26 -9.26
N TYR A 91 12.79 26.37 -10.30
CA TYR A 91 12.32 27.63 -10.83
C TYR A 91 10.93 27.99 -10.32
N GLY A 92 10.35 27.14 -9.48
CA GLY A 92 9.01 27.32 -8.92
C GLY A 92 7.88 26.94 -9.88
N ALA A 93 8.18 26.17 -10.93
CA ALA A 93 7.15 25.63 -11.79
C ALA A 93 6.46 24.47 -11.11
N ASP A 94 5.13 24.56 -10.94
CA ASP A 94 4.28 23.49 -10.45
C ASP A 94 4.21 22.38 -11.51
N GLY A 95 4.47 21.16 -11.09
CA GLY A 95 4.33 19.97 -11.92
C GLY A 95 2.88 19.62 -12.20
N LEU A 96 2.70 18.69 -13.14
CA LEU A 96 1.40 18.03 -13.29
C LEU A 96 1.19 17.09 -12.12
N GLN A 97 0.12 17.31 -11.34
CA GLN A 97 -0.25 16.46 -10.21
C GLN A 97 -0.51 15.04 -10.70
N TYR A 98 0.07 14.06 -10.00
CA TYR A 98 -0.30 12.65 -10.14
C TYR A 98 -1.18 12.22 -8.98
N TRP A 99 -2.17 11.39 -9.27
CA TRP A 99 -3.09 10.87 -8.25
C TRP A 99 -3.54 9.45 -8.60
N GLU A 100 -3.89 8.70 -7.54
CA GLU A 100 -4.42 7.36 -7.67
C GLU A 100 -5.39 7.04 -6.52
N TYR A 101 -6.39 6.21 -6.80
CA TYR A 101 -7.22 5.61 -5.77
C TYR A 101 -6.60 4.29 -5.34
N ILE A 102 -6.18 4.21 -4.08
CA ILE A 102 -5.60 3.01 -3.48
C ILE A 102 -6.60 2.42 -2.52
N THR A 103 -6.99 1.17 -2.76
CA THR A 103 -7.90 0.45 -1.87
C THR A 103 -7.09 -0.44 -0.93
N LEU A 104 -7.22 -0.18 0.37
CA LEU A 104 -6.70 -1.04 1.42
C LEU A 104 -7.83 -1.94 1.87
N GLU A 105 -7.61 -3.22 1.73
CA GLU A 105 -8.47 -4.20 2.35
C GLU A 105 -8.04 -4.28 3.82
N GLY A 106 -8.98 -4.05 4.74
CA GLY A 106 -8.75 -4.38 6.15
C GLY A 106 -8.50 -5.88 6.21
N GLU A 107 -7.76 -6.30 7.21
CA GLU A 107 -7.77 -7.71 7.54
C GLU A 107 -9.25 -8.13 7.57
N SER A 108 -9.64 -9.01 6.65
CA SER A 108 -11.00 -9.48 6.56
C SER A 108 -11.36 -9.98 7.96
N SER A 109 -12.38 -9.34 8.58
CA SER A 109 -12.90 -9.85 9.84
C SER A 109 -13.08 -11.35 9.63
N CYS A 110 -12.37 -12.13 10.40
CA CYS A 110 -12.43 -13.57 10.27
C CYS A 110 -13.86 -13.98 10.59
N ASP A 111 -14.67 -14.31 9.56
CA ASP A 111 -16.06 -14.70 9.73
C ASP A 111 -16.23 -16.06 10.42
N VAL A 112 -15.11 -16.63 10.87
CA VAL A 112 -15.04 -17.88 11.59
C VAL A 112 -14.56 -17.65 13.04
N VAL A 113 -14.81 -18.62 13.90
CA VAL A 113 -14.33 -18.59 15.28
C VAL A 113 -12.79 -18.54 15.26
N SER A 114 -12.20 -17.66 16.09
CA SER A 114 -10.74 -17.59 16.22
C SER A 114 -10.19 -18.98 16.54
N GLY A 115 -9.21 -19.43 15.75
CA GLY A 115 -8.64 -20.78 15.82
C GLY A 115 -9.27 -21.82 14.89
N ASP A 116 -10.45 -21.57 14.35
CA ASP A 116 -11.09 -22.47 13.38
C ASP A 116 -10.56 -22.17 11.96
N VAL A 117 -9.34 -22.57 11.70
CA VAL A 117 -8.67 -22.34 10.41
C VAL A 117 -9.17 -23.26 9.30
N THR A 118 -9.89 -24.34 9.68
CA THR A 118 -10.54 -25.25 8.73
C THR A 118 -11.90 -24.74 8.29
N GLY A 119 -12.59 -23.93 9.12
CA GLY A 119 -13.93 -23.40 8.85
C GLY A 119 -15.03 -24.46 9.03
N ASP A 120 -14.77 -25.51 9.79
CA ASP A 120 -15.74 -26.58 10.05
C ASP A 120 -16.69 -26.28 11.23
N GLY A 121 -16.47 -25.15 11.92
CA GLY A 121 -17.25 -24.66 13.04
C GLY A 121 -16.87 -25.31 14.38
N THR A 122 -15.77 -26.06 14.45
CA THR A 122 -15.31 -26.74 15.67
C THR A 122 -13.82 -26.56 15.89
N LEU A 123 -13.42 -26.10 17.08
CA LEU A 123 -12.01 -26.06 17.45
C LEU A 123 -11.53 -27.46 17.82
N ASN A 124 -10.56 -28.00 17.08
CA ASN A 124 -10.04 -29.34 17.29
C ASN A 124 -8.59 -29.50 16.84
N ILE A 125 -8.05 -30.71 16.94
CA ILE A 125 -6.65 -31.00 16.62
C ILE A 125 -6.31 -30.73 15.15
N LEU A 126 -7.27 -30.74 14.23
CA LEU A 126 -7.03 -30.47 12.81
C LEU A 126 -6.66 -29.01 12.59
N ASP A 127 -7.24 -28.11 13.37
CA ASP A 127 -6.89 -26.67 13.32
C ASP A 127 -5.46 -26.46 13.79
N ILE A 128 -5.06 -27.10 14.87
CA ILE A 128 -3.65 -27.04 15.36
C ILE A 128 -2.69 -27.49 14.26
N VAL A 129 -2.99 -28.58 13.58
CA VAL A 129 -2.12 -29.11 12.51
C VAL A 129 -2.08 -28.13 11.33
N GLN A 130 -3.21 -27.53 10.97
CA GLN A 130 -3.29 -26.55 9.89
C GLN A 130 -2.51 -25.27 10.23
N VAL A 131 -2.66 -24.73 11.46
CA VAL A 131 -1.89 -23.56 11.91
C VAL A 131 -0.39 -23.87 11.92
N ALA A 132 0.02 -25.06 12.40
CA ALA A 132 1.42 -25.46 12.37
C ALA A 132 1.99 -25.53 10.94
N ASN A 133 1.24 -26.11 10.00
CA ASN A 133 1.64 -26.16 8.60
C ASN A 133 1.72 -24.77 7.96
N TYR A 134 0.82 -23.87 8.33
CA TYR A 134 0.81 -22.48 7.88
C TYR A 134 2.06 -21.74 8.36
N ILE A 135 2.39 -21.83 9.65
CA ILE A 135 3.60 -21.22 10.24
C ILE A 135 4.88 -21.77 9.58
N LEU A 136 4.89 -23.06 9.25
CA LEU A 136 6.02 -23.70 8.54
C LEU A 136 6.07 -23.39 7.03
N GLY A 137 5.09 -22.64 6.51
CA GLY A 137 5.01 -22.30 5.08
C GLY A 137 4.73 -23.51 4.18
N THR A 138 4.22 -24.61 4.72
CA THR A 138 3.95 -25.85 3.96
C THR A 138 2.57 -25.88 3.34
N SER A 139 1.59 -25.18 3.91
CA SER A 139 0.24 -25.03 3.36
C SER A 139 -0.45 -23.78 3.91
N THR A 140 -1.41 -23.24 3.12
CA THR A 140 -2.28 -22.15 3.56
C THR A 140 -3.65 -22.75 3.91
N PRO A 141 -4.20 -22.51 5.12
CA PRO A 141 -5.51 -23.00 5.51
C PRO A 141 -6.63 -22.24 4.79
N ALA A 142 -7.87 -22.71 4.94
CA ALA A 142 -9.05 -22.06 4.34
C ALA A 142 -9.28 -20.67 4.93
N TYR A 143 -8.98 -20.48 6.22
CA TYR A 143 -9.14 -19.21 6.95
C TYR A 143 -7.83 -18.83 7.67
N PRO A 144 -6.83 -18.27 6.94
CA PRO A 144 -5.53 -17.91 7.52
C PRO A 144 -5.65 -16.88 8.65
N CYS A 145 -6.63 -16.00 8.58
CA CYS A 145 -6.91 -14.98 9.60
C CYS A 145 -7.24 -15.59 10.98
N ALA A 146 -7.87 -16.79 11.01
CA ALA A 146 -8.17 -17.48 12.26
C ALA A 146 -6.93 -18.05 12.96
N ALA A 147 -5.78 -18.07 12.28
CA ALA A 147 -4.54 -18.60 12.84
C ALA A 147 -3.88 -17.65 13.85
N ASP A 148 -4.22 -16.37 13.84
CA ASP A 148 -3.76 -15.37 14.81
C ASP A 148 -4.74 -15.32 16.00
N MET A 149 -4.47 -16.14 17.00
CA MET A 149 -5.33 -16.29 18.18
C MET A 149 -5.22 -15.11 19.16
N ASN A 150 -4.09 -14.41 19.16
CA ASN A 150 -3.80 -13.32 20.09
C ASN A 150 -3.99 -11.94 19.45
N ALA A 151 -4.31 -11.88 18.14
CA ALA A 151 -4.48 -10.67 17.36
C ALA A 151 -3.25 -9.74 17.40
N ASP A 152 -2.04 -10.34 17.39
CA ASP A 152 -0.79 -9.58 17.32
C ASP A 152 -0.32 -9.33 15.88
N GLY A 153 -1.08 -9.79 14.89
CA GLY A 153 -0.80 -9.66 13.46
C GLY A 153 0.17 -10.73 12.92
N ASN A 154 0.57 -11.70 13.75
CA ASN A 154 1.57 -12.71 13.35
C ASN A 154 1.16 -14.11 13.75
N GLY A 155 0.82 -14.96 12.80
CA GLY A 155 0.62 -16.38 13.05
C GLY A 155 1.94 -17.06 13.48
N ASN A 156 2.08 -17.43 14.74
CA ASN A 156 3.30 -18.00 15.31
C ASN A 156 3.02 -19.09 16.38
N ILE A 157 4.06 -19.60 17.04
CA ILE A 157 3.92 -20.69 18.01
C ILE A 157 3.03 -20.32 19.22
N LEU A 158 2.91 -19.03 19.57
CA LEU A 158 2.07 -18.60 20.68
C LEU A 158 0.59 -18.83 20.38
N ASP A 159 0.19 -18.67 19.11
CA ASP A 159 -1.18 -18.93 18.66
C ASP A 159 -1.52 -20.41 18.76
N ILE A 160 -0.58 -21.30 18.41
CA ILE A 160 -0.77 -22.74 18.59
C ILE A 160 -1.01 -23.06 20.07
N VAL A 161 -0.27 -22.44 20.98
CA VAL A 161 -0.44 -22.67 22.43
C VAL A 161 -1.81 -22.16 22.89
N GLN A 162 -2.26 -21.00 22.42
CA GLN A 162 -3.59 -20.47 22.76
C GLN A 162 -4.71 -21.33 22.18
N LEU A 163 -4.57 -21.77 20.94
CA LEU A 163 -5.53 -22.68 20.30
C LEU A 163 -5.63 -24.01 21.06
N ALA A 164 -4.48 -24.58 21.44
CA ALA A 164 -4.47 -25.80 22.22
C ALA A 164 -5.17 -25.64 23.58
N ASN A 165 -4.95 -24.53 24.28
CA ASN A 165 -5.65 -24.22 25.53
C ASN A 165 -7.16 -24.04 25.29
N ALA A 166 -7.58 -23.33 24.24
CA ALA A 166 -8.99 -23.16 23.91
C ALA A 166 -9.70 -24.49 23.62
N ILE A 167 -9.00 -25.44 23.01
CA ILE A 167 -9.53 -26.81 22.76
C ILE A 167 -9.64 -27.61 24.04
N LEU A 168 -8.68 -27.46 24.98
CA LEU A 168 -8.66 -28.21 26.24
C LEU A 168 -9.68 -27.70 27.28
N ASP A 169 -10.04 -26.41 27.18
CA ASP A 169 -11.00 -25.74 28.07
C ASP A 169 -12.47 -25.93 27.65
N ASN A 170 -12.72 -26.56 26.50
CA ASN A 170 -14.04 -26.76 25.89
C ASN A 170 -14.54 -28.19 26.11
#